data_cc867d987ce879bd11b9cac1ee1dbcc8
#
_entry.id   cc867d987ce879bd11b9cac1ee1dbcc8
#
_cell.length_a   1.000
_cell.length_b   1.000
_cell.length_c   1.000
_cell.angle_alpha   90.00
_cell.angle_beta   90.00
_cell.angle_gamma   90.00
#
_symmetry.space_group_name_H-M   'P 1'
#
loop_
_entity.id
_entity.type
_entity.pdbx_description
1 polymer ?
#
loop_
_entity_poly.entity_id
_entity_poly.type
_entity_poly.pdbx_seq_one_letter_code
_entity_poly.pdbx_strand_id
1 'polypeptide(L)'
;MQSKRRCRNHWRGRLHKNVILSAVEGRRALVTGAAAGLAAGIAPALARDGFRSVSITYRDTAPGATLAAIKAAGAIASAAKIDFLEEPTLVEKKLDSLVREHGPFDTLVHAVGPLVVKRFARSTLEEYAETFDGNVRSAVLAARATLPAMRDAKFGRVVFFGMLGSEQTRPFRGFSLYQSAKSALVAFARCLALEEASNHITINVVSPGDIREKTLAREQAYERSANNPRGRPGSYEDVADAVRFFVAAERDFITGAVIEVGGGLQTAAE
;
A
#
# COMPACT_ATOMS: atom_id res chain seq x y z
N MET A 1 1.74 54.31 -7.28
CA MET A 1 1.78 53.39 -8.43
C MET A 1 3.22 52.98 -8.66
N GLN A 2 3.66 51.81 -8.19
CA GLN A 2 4.89 51.07 -8.54
C GLN A 2 5.20 50.12 -7.40
N SER A 3 4.69 48.89 -7.44
CA SER A 3 5.28 47.72 -6.75
C SER A 3 4.50 46.40 -7.02
N LYS A 4 4.19 46.13 -8.29
CA LYS A 4 3.59 44.82 -8.72
C LYS A 4 4.32 44.20 -9.92
N ARG A 5 5.65 44.17 -9.90
CA ARG A 5 6.42 43.49 -10.94
C ARG A 5 7.72 42.91 -10.37
N ARG A 6 7.67 41.91 -9.49
CA ARG A 6 8.86 41.08 -9.16
C ARG A 6 8.51 39.74 -8.53
N CYS A 7 7.65 38.95 -9.18
CA CYS A 7 7.45 37.52 -8.80
C CYS A 7 7.10 36.62 -10.00
N ARG A 8 7.71 36.89 -11.14
CA ARG A 8 7.49 36.01 -12.31
C ARG A 8 8.79 35.78 -13.05
N ASN A 9 9.79 35.12 -12.55
CA ASN A 9 10.90 34.62 -13.41
C ASN A 9 11.91 33.78 -12.63
N HIS A 10 11.48 32.82 -11.79
CA HIS A 10 12.45 31.85 -11.22
C HIS A 10 12.12 30.40 -11.48
N TRP A 11 11.10 30.09 -12.29
CA TRP A 11 10.69 28.70 -12.60
C TRP A 11 10.94 28.27 -14.05
N ARG A 12 11.90 28.87 -14.74
CA ARG A 12 12.38 28.40 -16.05
C ARG A 12 13.82 27.92 -15.96
N GLY A 13 14.07 26.82 -15.26
CA GLY A 13 15.38 26.22 -15.14
C GLY A 13 15.32 24.71 -15.11
N ARG A 14 15.49 24.09 -16.27
CA ARG A 14 15.85 22.67 -16.46
C ARG A 14 14.81 21.62 -16.05
N LEU A 15 13.80 21.44 -16.84
CA LEU A 15 13.15 20.13 -16.98
C LEU A 15 14.16 19.21 -17.72
N HIS A 16 14.97 18.49 -16.98
CA HIS A 16 15.77 17.41 -17.54
C HIS A 16 14.85 16.25 -17.91
N LYS A 17 14.84 15.88 -19.19
CA LYS A 17 14.08 14.74 -19.76
C LYS A 17 14.47 13.36 -19.18
N ASN A 18 15.36 13.27 -18.19
CA ASN A 18 15.85 12.05 -17.56
C ASN A 18 15.35 11.82 -16.12
N VAL A 19 14.41 12.62 -15.61
CA VAL A 19 13.99 12.58 -14.18
C VAL A 19 12.99 11.46 -13.88
N ILE A 20 12.35 10.84 -14.86
CA ILE A 20 11.29 9.86 -14.61
C ILE A 20 11.85 8.47 -14.20
N LEU A 21 13.07 8.12 -14.61
CA LEU A 21 13.70 6.83 -14.25
C LEU A 21 14.53 6.90 -12.94
N SER A 22 14.92 8.08 -12.47
CA SER A 22 15.74 8.23 -11.27
C SER A 22 14.97 8.25 -9.94
N ALA A 23 13.65 8.37 -9.97
CA ALA A 23 12.82 8.60 -8.79
C ALA A 23 12.74 7.40 -7.82
N VAL A 24 13.11 6.21 -8.28
CA VAL A 24 13.09 4.97 -7.46
C VAL A 24 14.38 4.17 -7.56
N GLU A 25 15.35 4.62 -8.37
CA GLU A 25 16.62 3.92 -8.56
C GLU A 25 17.39 3.80 -7.25
N GLY A 26 17.84 2.59 -6.93
CA GLY A 26 18.55 2.30 -5.69
C GLY A 26 17.66 2.05 -4.48
N ARG A 27 16.35 2.31 -4.57
CA ARG A 27 15.39 2.18 -3.46
C ARG A 27 15.07 0.73 -3.12
N ARG A 28 14.66 0.54 -1.85
CA ARG A 28 14.35 -0.79 -1.30
C ARG A 28 12.93 -0.80 -0.74
N ALA A 29 12.10 -1.69 -1.27
CA ALA A 29 10.72 -1.84 -0.82
C ALA A 29 10.53 -3.08 0.05
N LEU A 30 9.68 -2.94 1.08
CA LEU A 30 9.04 -4.04 1.77
C LEU A 30 7.57 -4.09 1.37
N VAL A 31 7.13 -5.22 0.81
CA VAL A 31 5.73 -5.47 0.46
C VAL A 31 5.21 -6.63 1.30
N THR A 32 4.34 -6.36 2.25
CA THR A 32 3.84 -7.40 3.15
C THR A 32 2.65 -8.16 2.53
N GLY A 33 2.55 -9.47 2.85
CA GLY A 33 1.46 -10.31 2.35
C GLY A 33 1.52 -10.56 0.83
N ALA A 34 2.71 -10.53 0.23
CA ALA A 34 2.86 -10.48 -1.23
C ALA A 34 3.09 -11.84 -1.92
N ALA A 35 2.86 -12.96 -1.25
CA ALA A 35 2.88 -14.26 -1.91
C ALA A 35 1.58 -14.59 -2.66
N ALA A 36 0.51 -13.81 -2.42
CA ALA A 36 -0.79 -14.01 -3.05
C ALA A 36 -1.54 -12.67 -3.17
N GLY A 37 -2.68 -12.68 -3.84
CA GLY A 37 -3.59 -11.55 -3.93
C GLY A 37 -3.00 -10.35 -4.69
N LEU A 38 -3.46 -9.14 -4.36
CA LEU A 38 -3.05 -7.91 -5.02
C LEU A 38 -1.55 -7.64 -4.90
N ALA A 39 -1.00 -7.89 -3.72
CA ALA A 39 0.41 -7.61 -3.44
C ALA A 39 1.37 -8.48 -4.27
N ALA A 40 0.95 -9.69 -4.68
CA ALA A 40 1.73 -10.54 -5.57
C ALA A 40 1.93 -9.93 -6.97
N GLY A 41 1.00 -9.09 -7.42
CA GLY A 41 1.14 -8.31 -8.65
C GLY A 41 1.84 -6.96 -8.46
N ILE A 42 1.64 -6.33 -7.29
CA ILE A 42 2.23 -5.03 -6.95
C ILE A 42 3.75 -5.15 -6.75
N ALA A 43 4.24 -6.16 -6.05
CA ALA A 43 5.67 -6.31 -5.78
C ALA A 43 6.52 -6.40 -7.07
N PRO A 44 6.18 -7.21 -8.09
CA PRO A 44 6.88 -7.17 -9.37
C PRO A 44 6.69 -5.85 -10.14
N ALA A 45 5.58 -5.13 -9.97
CA ALA A 45 5.38 -3.83 -10.60
C ALA A 45 6.38 -2.80 -10.07
N LEU A 46 6.63 -2.76 -8.76
CA LEU A 46 7.67 -1.92 -8.17
C LEU A 46 9.07 -2.29 -8.69
N ALA A 47 9.36 -3.58 -8.86
CA ALA A 47 10.61 -4.02 -9.45
C ALA A 47 10.79 -3.49 -10.88
N ARG A 48 9.75 -3.55 -11.71
CA ARG A 48 9.77 -2.98 -13.08
C ARG A 48 9.97 -1.47 -13.10
N ASP A 49 9.58 -0.76 -12.05
CA ASP A 49 9.80 0.68 -11.92
C ASP A 49 11.24 1.05 -11.53
N GLY A 50 12.12 0.07 -11.29
CA GLY A 50 13.53 0.29 -11.01
C GLY A 50 13.92 0.23 -9.53
N PHE A 51 13.05 -0.28 -8.65
CA PHE A 51 13.48 -0.58 -7.28
C PHE A 51 14.64 -1.57 -7.29
N ARG A 52 15.72 -1.25 -6.55
CA ARG A 52 16.91 -2.12 -6.43
C ARG A 52 16.57 -3.46 -5.81
N SER A 53 15.76 -3.45 -4.76
CA SER A 53 15.30 -4.66 -4.10
C SER A 53 13.85 -4.56 -3.66
N VAL A 54 13.15 -5.69 -3.74
CA VAL A 54 11.81 -5.85 -3.22
C VAL A 54 11.79 -7.08 -2.33
N SER A 55 11.63 -6.86 -1.03
CA SER A 55 11.44 -7.90 -0.03
C SER A 55 9.95 -8.10 0.22
N ILE A 56 9.53 -9.34 0.39
CA ILE A 56 8.13 -9.66 0.64
C ILE A 56 7.95 -10.45 1.94
N THR A 57 6.78 -10.34 2.57
CA THR A 57 6.39 -11.30 3.60
C THR A 57 5.29 -12.21 3.09
N TYR A 58 5.22 -13.41 3.67
CA TYR A 58 4.19 -14.40 3.38
C TYR A 58 3.83 -15.17 4.66
N ARG A 59 2.65 -15.82 4.65
CA ARG A 59 2.21 -16.68 5.74
C ARG A 59 2.22 -18.15 5.30
N ASP A 60 1.25 -18.57 4.53
CA ASP A 60 1.03 -19.96 4.14
C ASP A 60 1.35 -20.24 2.66
N THR A 61 1.06 -19.28 1.79
CA THR A 61 1.32 -19.42 0.35
C THR A 61 2.81 -19.32 0.07
N ALA A 62 3.35 -20.29 -0.67
CA ALA A 62 4.76 -20.27 -1.06
C ALA A 62 5.09 -19.04 -1.95
N PRO A 63 6.16 -18.29 -1.65
CA PRO A 63 6.46 -17.02 -2.31
C PRO A 63 7.15 -17.17 -3.68
N GLY A 64 7.42 -18.40 -4.14
CA GLY A 64 8.28 -18.69 -5.30
C GLY A 64 7.88 -17.96 -6.58
N ALA A 65 6.59 -17.94 -6.93
CA ALA A 65 6.11 -17.26 -8.14
C ALA A 65 6.35 -15.75 -8.08
N THR A 66 6.04 -15.10 -6.94
CA THR A 66 6.26 -13.67 -6.77
C THR A 66 7.76 -13.32 -6.78
N LEU A 67 8.59 -14.12 -6.11
CA LEU A 67 10.05 -13.93 -6.14
C LEU A 67 10.63 -14.07 -7.54
N ALA A 68 10.17 -15.06 -8.32
CA ALA A 68 10.58 -15.23 -9.71
C ALA A 68 10.19 -14.01 -10.56
N ALA A 69 8.97 -13.49 -10.39
CA ALA A 69 8.50 -12.31 -11.11
C ALA A 69 9.27 -11.02 -10.74
N ILE A 70 9.63 -10.83 -9.46
CA ILE A 70 10.48 -9.72 -9.00
C ILE A 70 11.88 -9.80 -9.64
N LYS A 71 12.49 -11.00 -9.63
CA LYS A 71 13.81 -11.24 -10.25
C LYS A 71 13.77 -11.02 -11.77
N ALA A 72 12.73 -11.51 -12.45
CA ALA A 72 12.54 -11.32 -13.88
C ALA A 72 12.38 -9.83 -14.25
N ALA A 73 11.88 -9.01 -13.32
CA ALA A 73 11.77 -7.56 -13.46
C ALA A 73 13.11 -6.81 -13.13
N GLY A 74 14.18 -7.52 -12.80
CA GLY A 74 15.52 -6.95 -12.60
C GLY A 74 15.87 -6.58 -11.15
N ALA A 75 14.99 -6.78 -10.17
CA ALA A 75 15.27 -6.43 -8.79
C ALA A 75 15.79 -7.63 -7.97
N ILE A 76 16.53 -7.34 -6.90
CA ILE A 76 16.87 -8.32 -5.87
C ILE A 76 15.60 -8.68 -5.12
N ALA A 77 15.30 -9.98 -5.03
CA ALA A 77 14.10 -10.49 -4.39
C ALA A 77 14.45 -11.28 -3.12
N SER A 78 13.76 -11.00 -2.02
CA SER A 78 13.85 -11.78 -0.79
C SER A 78 12.47 -11.99 -0.17
N ALA A 79 12.33 -12.99 0.71
CA ALA A 79 11.07 -13.25 1.39
C ALA A 79 11.30 -13.72 2.82
N ALA A 80 10.42 -13.31 3.73
CA ALA A 80 10.37 -13.80 5.10
C ALA A 80 8.99 -14.37 5.43
N LYS A 81 8.97 -15.51 6.14
CA LYS A 81 7.72 -16.07 6.65
C LYS A 81 7.33 -15.34 7.93
N ILE A 82 6.27 -14.53 7.84
CA ILE A 82 5.74 -13.74 8.96
C ILE A 82 4.22 -13.87 8.97
N ASP A 83 3.68 -14.49 10.00
CA ASP A 83 2.25 -14.41 10.31
C ASP A 83 2.05 -13.23 11.27
N PHE A 84 1.35 -12.21 10.82
CA PHE A 84 1.07 -11.01 11.61
C PHE A 84 0.03 -11.23 12.71
N LEU A 85 -0.61 -12.42 12.76
CA LEU A 85 -1.53 -12.81 13.82
C LEU A 85 -0.83 -13.49 15.01
N GLU A 86 0.44 -13.85 14.86
CA GLU A 86 1.25 -14.36 15.97
C GLU A 86 1.39 -13.33 17.10
N GLU A 87 1.98 -13.78 18.21
CA GLU A 87 2.32 -12.91 19.33
C GLU A 87 3.13 -11.68 18.86
N PRO A 88 2.74 -10.45 19.24
CA PRO A 88 3.35 -9.23 18.72
C PRO A 88 4.88 -9.17 18.84
N THR A 89 5.41 -9.60 19.97
CA THR A 89 6.87 -9.62 20.22
C THR A 89 7.61 -10.58 19.28
N LEU A 90 6.98 -11.66 18.85
CA LEU A 90 7.55 -12.60 17.88
C LEU A 90 7.53 -11.97 16.47
N VAL A 91 6.43 -11.32 16.11
CA VAL A 91 6.32 -10.60 14.83
C VAL A 91 7.36 -9.47 14.74
N GLU A 92 7.53 -8.67 15.81
CA GLU A 92 8.57 -7.63 15.88
C GLU A 92 9.98 -8.23 15.66
N LYS A 93 10.34 -9.31 16.36
CA LYS A 93 11.64 -9.99 16.17
C LYS A 93 11.85 -10.46 14.72
N LYS A 94 10.83 -11.01 14.08
CA LYS A 94 10.90 -11.46 12.67
C LYS A 94 11.06 -10.27 11.71
N LEU A 95 10.35 -9.16 11.96
CA LEU A 95 10.48 -7.93 11.18
C LEU A 95 11.86 -7.30 11.36
N ASP A 96 12.39 -7.24 12.59
CA ASP A 96 13.73 -6.73 12.87
C ASP A 96 14.82 -7.56 12.17
N SER A 97 14.67 -8.89 12.11
CA SER A 97 15.57 -9.75 11.35
C SER A 97 15.50 -9.41 9.86
N LEU A 98 14.30 -9.28 9.31
CA LEU A 98 14.09 -8.93 7.90
C LEU A 98 14.70 -7.57 7.56
N VAL A 99 14.52 -6.56 8.42
CA VAL A 99 15.11 -5.22 8.24
C VAL A 99 16.63 -5.28 8.32
N ARG A 100 17.18 -6.03 9.26
CA ARG A 100 18.62 -6.19 9.44
C ARG A 100 19.29 -6.91 8.25
N GLU A 101 18.62 -7.92 7.68
CA GLU A 101 19.17 -8.75 6.60
C GLU A 101 19.00 -8.11 5.22
N HIS A 102 17.89 -7.42 4.98
CA HIS A 102 17.50 -6.96 3.64
C HIS A 102 17.19 -5.47 3.56
N GLY A 103 17.08 -4.77 4.67
CA GLY A 103 16.86 -3.33 4.75
C GLY A 103 18.16 -2.51 4.62
N PRO A 104 18.17 -1.24 5.04
CA PRO A 104 16.96 -0.52 5.44
C PRO A 104 15.97 -0.37 4.28
N PHE A 105 14.67 -0.32 4.60
CA PHE A 105 13.62 -0.07 3.63
C PHE A 105 13.21 1.40 3.64
N ASP A 106 13.18 2.02 2.49
CA ASP A 106 12.67 3.37 2.28
C ASP A 106 11.20 3.39 1.82
N THR A 107 10.67 2.23 1.47
CA THR A 107 9.30 2.06 1.00
C THR A 107 8.64 0.88 1.69
N LEU A 108 7.47 1.14 2.29
CA LEU A 108 6.59 0.12 2.85
C LEU A 108 5.26 0.09 2.09
N VAL A 109 4.91 -1.06 1.54
CA VAL A 109 3.56 -1.33 1.01
C VAL A 109 2.96 -2.44 1.86
N HIS A 110 2.09 -2.06 2.81
CA HIS A 110 1.51 -3.01 3.75
C HIS A 110 0.14 -3.50 3.25
N ALA A 111 0.11 -4.72 2.73
CA ALA A 111 -1.07 -5.31 2.10
C ALA A 111 -1.66 -6.51 2.87
N VAL A 112 -1.22 -6.75 4.09
CA VAL A 112 -1.86 -7.70 5.00
C VAL A 112 -3.20 -7.15 5.44
N GLY A 113 -4.22 -8.01 5.47
CA GLY A 113 -5.55 -7.63 5.94
C GLY A 113 -6.58 -8.69 5.61
N PRO A 114 -6.90 -9.58 6.57
CA PRO A 114 -7.94 -10.59 6.39
C PRO A 114 -9.29 -9.90 6.19
N LEU A 115 -10.08 -10.46 5.28
CA LEU A 115 -11.42 -9.99 4.97
C LEU A 115 -12.46 -10.92 5.62
N VAL A 116 -13.17 -10.41 6.61
CA VAL A 116 -14.32 -11.10 7.22
C VAL A 116 -15.61 -10.38 6.80
N VAL A 117 -16.43 -11.04 5.98
CA VAL A 117 -17.73 -10.55 5.54
C VAL A 117 -18.81 -11.40 6.18
N LYS A 118 -19.43 -10.89 7.27
CA LYS A 118 -20.39 -11.63 8.07
C LYS A 118 -21.33 -10.69 8.82
N ARG A 119 -22.60 -11.06 8.94
CA ARG A 119 -23.53 -10.31 9.81
C ARG A 119 -23.03 -10.32 11.24
N PHE A 120 -23.07 -9.19 11.94
CA PHE A 120 -22.57 -9.07 13.31
C PHE A 120 -23.15 -10.12 14.26
N ALA A 121 -24.44 -10.42 14.17
CA ALA A 121 -25.09 -11.46 14.97
C ALA A 121 -24.51 -12.88 14.80
N ARG A 122 -23.65 -13.10 13.80
CA ARG A 122 -22.97 -14.38 13.54
C ARG A 122 -21.45 -14.28 13.71
N SER A 123 -20.95 -13.09 14.04
CA SER A 123 -19.51 -12.88 14.25
C SER A 123 -19.08 -13.37 15.62
N THR A 124 -17.84 -13.85 15.73
CA THR A 124 -17.24 -14.29 16.98
C THR A 124 -16.19 -13.29 17.47
N LEU A 125 -15.73 -13.45 18.71
CA LEU A 125 -14.64 -12.64 19.27
C LEU A 125 -13.29 -12.96 18.61
N GLU A 126 -13.11 -14.21 18.17
CA GLU A 126 -11.93 -14.63 17.41
C GLU A 126 -11.86 -13.93 16.06
N GLU A 127 -12.99 -13.83 15.34
CA GLU A 127 -13.09 -13.09 14.08
C GLU A 127 -12.88 -11.57 14.27
N TYR A 128 -13.33 -11.02 15.41
CA TYR A 128 -13.00 -9.65 15.79
C TYR A 128 -11.49 -9.48 15.97
N ALA A 129 -10.86 -10.33 16.77
CA ALA A 129 -9.42 -10.28 17.01
C ALA A 129 -8.63 -10.44 15.69
N GLU A 130 -8.94 -11.46 14.89
CA GLU A 130 -8.32 -11.67 13.57
C GLU A 130 -8.46 -10.44 12.69
N THR A 131 -9.66 -9.82 12.65
CA THR A 131 -9.91 -8.66 11.80
C THR A 131 -9.11 -7.45 12.25
N PHE A 132 -9.11 -7.12 13.54
CA PHE A 132 -8.37 -5.95 14.04
C PHE A 132 -6.87 -6.17 14.07
N ASP A 133 -6.42 -7.33 14.52
CA ASP A 133 -5.00 -7.67 14.56
C ASP A 133 -4.40 -7.77 13.15
N GLY A 134 -5.11 -8.38 12.24
CA GLY A 134 -4.66 -8.53 10.86
C GLY A 134 -4.70 -7.25 10.04
N ASN A 135 -5.58 -6.27 10.35
CA ASN A 135 -5.69 -5.04 9.58
C ASN A 135 -5.04 -3.82 10.26
N VAL A 136 -5.08 -3.70 11.59
CA VAL A 136 -4.60 -2.52 12.32
C VAL A 136 -3.28 -2.82 13.01
N ARG A 137 -3.23 -3.84 13.90
CA ARG A 137 -2.00 -4.19 14.63
C ARG A 137 -0.86 -4.54 13.66
N SER A 138 -1.15 -5.30 12.60
CA SER A 138 -0.16 -5.65 11.58
C SER A 138 0.47 -4.43 10.91
N ALA A 139 -0.33 -3.41 10.60
CA ALA A 139 0.14 -2.14 10.04
C ALA A 139 1.02 -1.36 11.02
N VAL A 140 0.62 -1.33 12.30
CA VAL A 140 1.43 -0.71 13.37
C VAL A 140 2.79 -1.40 13.48
N LEU A 141 2.84 -2.74 13.51
CA LEU A 141 4.08 -3.50 13.61
C LEU A 141 4.99 -3.27 12.40
N ALA A 142 4.43 -3.29 11.18
CA ALA A 142 5.20 -3.02 9.97
C ALA A 142 5.76 -1.59 9.92
N ALA A 143 4.96 -0.59 10.34
CA ALA A 143 5.41 0.79 10.43
C ALA A 143 6.52 0.97 11.49
N ARG A 144 6.37 0.39 12.68
CA ARG A 144 7.40 0.42 13.74
C ARG A 144 8.73 -0.13 13.27
N ALA A 145 8.73 -1.19 12.49
CA ALA A 145 9.96 -1.81 11.97
C ALA A 145 10.65 -0.98 10.87
N THR A 146 9.92 -0.20 10.09
CA THR A 146 10.48 0.49 8.92
C THR A 146 10.74 1.99 9.14
N LEU A 147 9.91 2.67 9.93
CA LEU A 147 10.00 4.11 10.16
C LEU A 147 11.32 4.59 10.78
N PRO A 148 12.01 3.88 11.70
CA PRO A 148 13.28 4.37 12.25
C PRO A 148 14.31 4.68 11.17
N ALA A 149 14.55 3.76 10.24
CA ALA A 149 15.50 3.98 9.15
C ALA A 149 15.04 5.07 8.16
N MET A 150 13.72 5.21 7.92
CA MET A 150 13.18 6.28 7.10
C MET A 150 13.39 7.66 7.75
N ARG A 151 13.24 7.77 9.09
CA ARG A 151 13.52 9.01 9.85
C ARG A 151 14.99 9.40 9.76
N ASP A 152 15.90 8.44 9.92
CA ASP A 152 17.35 8.67 9.82
C ASP A 152 17.74 9.13 8.41
N ALA A 153 17.13 8.54 7.38
CA ALA A 153 17.34 8.91 5.98
C ALA A 153 16.63 10.21 5.56
N LYS A 154 15.72 10.76 6.40
CA LYS A 154 14.83 11.87 6.03
C LYS A 154 14.08 11.60 4.71
N PHE A 155 13.70 10.36 4.50
CA PHE A 155 12.97 9.93 3.34
C PHE A 155 12.21 8.62 3.61
N GLY A 156 10.93 8.57 3.26
CA GLY A 156 10.13 7.35 3.33
C GLY A 156 8.82 7.45 2.56
N ARG A 157 8.34 6.31 2.08
CA ARG A 157 7.06 6.17 1.39
C ARG A 157 6.30 4.97 1.98
N VAL A 158 5.17 5.25 2.61
CA VAL A 158 4.33 4.22 3.24
C VAL A 158 2.96 4.20 2.58
N VAL A 159 2.52 3.03 2.16
CA VAL A 159 1.19 2.81 1.59
C VAL A 159 0.47 1.71 2.37
N PHE A 160 -0.67 2.05 2.94
CA PHE A 160 -1.59 1.11 3.55
C PHE A 160 -2.78 0.81 2.63
N PHE A 161 -3.49 -0.29 2.90
CA PHE A 161 -4.67 -0.67 2.16
C PHE A 161 -5.94 -0.50 2.99
N GLY A 162 -6.74 0.48 2.62
CA GLY A 162 -8.10 0.67 3.10
C GLY A 162 -9.09 -0.27 2.42
N MET A 163 -10.34 0.13 2.41
CA MET A 163 -11.40 -0.40 1.54
C MET A 163 -12.23 0.77 1.02
N LEU A 164 -12.95 0.52 -0.05
CA LEU A 164 -13.90 1.50 -0.60
C LEU A 164 -14.84 2.01 0.50
N GLY A 165 -14.95 3.34 0.65
CA GLY A 165 -15.79 3.97 1.67
C GLY A 165 -15.23 3.99 3.09
N SER A 166 -14.01 3.45 3.35
CA SER A 166 -13.43 3.46 4.70
C SER A 166 -13.07 4.87 5.18
N GLU A 167 -12.76 5.78 4.28
CA GLU A 167 -12.48 7.18 4.59
C GLU A 167 -13.71 7.92 5.12
N GLN A 168 -14.87 7.67 4.54
CA GLN A 168 -16.15 8.31 4.87
C GLN A 168 -16.96 7.49 5.87
N THR A 169 -16.43 6.37 6.36
CA THR A 169 -17.17 5.42 7.19
C THR A 169 -18.49 4.94 6.56
N ARG A 170 -18.52 4.81 5.21
CA ARG A 170 -19.70 4.38 4.48
C ARG A 170 -20.12 2.97 4.92
N PRO A 171 -21.37 2.76 5.35
CA PRO A 171 -21.80 1.48 5.89
C PRO A 171 -22.04 0.45 4.77
N PHE A 172 -21.58 -0.78 5.01
CA PHE A 172 -21.89 -1.93 4.17
C PHE A 172 -22.42 -3.07 5.03
N ARG A 173 -23.50 -3.69 4.57
CA ARG A 173 -24.11 -4.81 5.29
C ARG A 173 -23.18 -6.02 5.34
N GLY A 174 -22.89 -6.53 6.53
CA GLY A 174 -21.97 -7.64 6.73
C GLY A 174 -20.50 -7.26 6.89
N PHE A 175 -20.18 -5.98 6.90
CA PHE A 175 -18.81 -5.47 7.01
C PHE A 175 -18.53 -4.78 8.35
N SER A 176 -19.37 -4.93 9.36
CA SER A 176 -19.25 -4.18 10.62
C SER A 176 -17.84 -4.26 11.24
N LEU A 177 -17.25 -5.44 11.35
CA LEU A 177 -15.91 -5.58 11.89
C LEU A 177 -14.85 -5.08 10.92
N TYR A 178 -14.92 -5.53 9.67
CA TYR A 178 -13.91 -5.21 8.65
C TYR A 178 -13.90 -3.70 8.31
N GLN A 179 -15.07 -3.10 8.12
CA GLN A 179 -15.19 -1.66 7.89
C GLN A 179 -14.63 -0.86 9.06
N SER A 180 -14.93 -1.24 10.31
CA SER A 180 -14.41 -0.58 11.50
C SER A 180 -12.88 -0.65 11.55
N ALA A 181 -12.29 -1.82 11.29
CA ALA A 181 -10.84 -1.98 11.26
C ALA A 181 -10.19 -1.15 10.13
N LYS A 182 -10.79 -1.12 8.93
CA LYS A 182 -10.27 -0.32 7.80
C LYS A 182 -10.43 1.18 8.03
N SER A 183 -11.50 1.64 8.67
CA SER A 183 -11.64 3.05 9.08
C SER A 183 -10.64 3.43 10.17
N ALA A 184 -10.39 2.54 11.14
CA ALA A 184 -9.34 2.72 12.14
C ALA A 184 -7.94 2.82 11.50
N LEU A 185 -7.66 1.98 10.49
CA LEU A 185 -6.40 2.05 9.73
C LEU A 185 -6.24 3.37 8.98
N VAL A 186 -7.31 3.91 8.37
CA VAL A 186 -7.28 5.23 7.72
C VAL A 186 -6.99 6.33 8.74
N ALA A 187 -7.64 6.30 9.91
CA ALA A 187 -7.37 7.25 10.98
C ALA A 187 -5.91 7.17 11.46
N PHE A 188 -5.39 5.97 11.71
CA PHE A 188 -3.99 5.71 12.06
C PHE A 188 -3.04 6.28 11.00
N ALA A 189 -3.28 6.00 9.73
CA ALA A 189 -2.45 6.48 8.62
C ALA A 189 -2.40 8.01 8.57
N ARG A 190 -3.54 8.70 8.78
CA ARG A 190 -3.61 10.16 8.77
C ARG A 190 -2.87 10.80 9.95
N CYS A 191 -3.04 10.25 11.17
CA CYS A 191 -2.30 10.74 12.34
C CYS A 191 -0.80 10.55 12.12
N LEU A 192 -0.39 9.36 11.69
CA LEU A 192 1.02 9.05 11.44
C LEU A 192 1.60 9.91 10.30
N ALA A 193 0.82 10.23 9.27
CA ALA A 193 1.23 11.14 8.19
C ALA A 193 1.57 12.54 8.71
N LEU A 194 0.79 13.05 9.66
CA LEU A 194 1.06 14.34 10.30
C LEU A 194 2.32 14.30 11.16
N GLU A 195 2.49 13.22 11.95
CA GLU A 195 3.64 13.04 12.83
C GLU A 195 4.96 12.93 12.06
N GLU A 196 4.94 12.27 10.89
CA GLU A 196 6.14 11.98 10.10
C GLU A 196 6.45 12.98 8.98
N ALA A 197 5.59 13.98 8.76
CA ALA A 197 5.76 14.97 7.69
C ALA A 197 7.09 15.73 7.77
N SER A 198 7.54 16.10 8.99
CA SER A 198 8.82 16.78 9.20
C SER A 198 10.05 15.88 8.97
N ASN A 199 9.84 14.59 8.84
CA ASN A 199 10.85 13.60 8.48
C ASN A 199 10.89 13.31 6.96
N HIS A 200 10.11 14.03 6.14
CA HIS A 200 9.96 13.80 4.70
C HIS A 200 9.43 12.39 4.36
N ILE A 201 8.66 11.81 5.28
CA ILE A 201 7.99 10.54 5.09
C ILE A 201 6.53 10.81 4.72
N THR A 202 6.08 10.26 3.60
CA THR A 202 4.67 10.32 3.24
C THR A 202 3.97 8.99 3.55
N ILE A 203 2.76 9.09 4.09
CA ILE A 203 1.94 7.94 4.48
C ILE A 203 0.56 8.12 3.86
N ASN A 204 0.19 7.21 2.96
CA ASN A 204 -1.03 7.29 2.20
C ASN A 204 -1.78 5.95 2.19
N VAL A 205 -3.02 5.98 1.76
CA VAL A 205 -3.90 4.81 1.72
C VAL A 205 -4.44 4.59 0.31
N VAL A 206 -4.34 3.37 -0.17
CA VAL A 206 -5.05 2.92 -1.37
C VAL A 206 -6.25 2.08 -0.92
N SER A 207 -7.45 2.42 -1.39
CA SER A 207 -8.71 1.75 -1.04
C SER A 207 -9.28 1.03 -2.27
N PRO A 208 -8.99 -0.27 -2.47
CA PRO A 208 -9.53 -1.03 -3.57
C PRO A 208 -11.04 -1.26 -3.41
N GLY A 209 -11.77 -1.19 -4.51
CA GLY A 209 -13.19 -1.49 -4.58
C GLY A 209 -13.49 -2.83 -5.27
N ASP A 210 -14.06 -2.81 -6.47
CA ASP A 210 -14.48 -4.02 -7.21
C ASP A 210 -13.30 -4.80 -7.83
N ILE A 211 -12.43 -5.33 -6.98
CA ILE A 211 -11.31 -6.19 -7.36
C ILE A 211 -11.63 -7.63 -6.93
N ARG A 212 -12.48 -8.31 -7.70
CA ARG A 212 -12.98 -9.65 -7.33
C ARG A 212 -11.91 -10.72 -7.46
N GLU A 213 -11.17 -10.71 -8.56
CA GLU A 213 -10.04 -11.58 -8.80
C GLU A 213 -8.74 -10.80 -8.60
N LYS A 214 -8.12 -10.99 -7.45
CA LYS A 214 -6.95 -10.21 -7.02
C LYS A 214 -5.70 -10.41 -7.91
N THR A 215 -5.72 -11.38 -8.80
CA THR A 215 -4.64 -11.67 -9.77
C THR A 215 -5.03 -11.37 -11.21
N LEU A 216 -6.25 -10.84 -11.44
CA LEU A 216 -6.76 -10.51 -12.76
C LEU A 216 -5.89 -9.39 -13.39
N ALA A 217 -5.34 -9.65 -14.57
CA ALA A 217 -4.60 -8.65 -15.33
C ALA A 217 -5.57 -7.67 -16.01
N ARG A 218 -5.09 -6.45 -16.27
CA ARG A 218 -5.89 -5.37 -16.88
C ARG A 218 -6.41 -5.75 -18.26
N GLU A 219 -5.60 -6.38 -19.09
CA GLU A 219 -6.00 -6.87 -20.42
C GLU A 219 -7.21 -7.82 -20.31
N GLN A 220 -7.13 -8.79 -19.42
CA GLN A 220 -8.24 -9.71 -19.14
C GLN A 220 -9.46 -9.00 -18.53
N ALA A 221 -9.24 -7.94 -17.74
CA ALA A 221 -10.34 -7.17 -17.14
C ALA A 221 -11.14 -6.39 -18.22
N TYR A 222 -10.51 -5.97 -19.29
CA TYR A 222 -11.20 -5.33 -20.44
C TYR A 222 -12.11 -6.28 -21.21
N GLU A 223 -11.86 -7.58 -21.15
CA GLU A 223 -12.68 -8.61 -21.81
C GLU A 223 -13.90 -9.04 -20.97
N ARG A 224 -14.04 -8.50 -19.75
CA ARG A 224 -15.07 -8.88 -18.78
C ARG A 224 -16.01 -7.72 -18.46
N SER A 225 -17.24 -8.05 -18.12
CA SER A 225 -18.25 -7.10 -17.64
C SER A 225 -18.41 -7.15 -16.15
N ALA A 226 -18.67 -6.00 -15.51
CA ALA A 226 -19.02 -5.90 -14.11
C ALA A 226 -20.10 -4.83 -13.90
N ASN A 227 -20.88 -5.01 -12.84
CA ASN A 227 -21.93 -4.05 -12.45
C ASN A 227 -21.29 -2.93 -11.59
N ASN A 228 -20.48 -2.10 -12.22
CA ASN A 228 -19.96 -0.85 -11.69
C ASN A 228 -19.98 0.22 -12.80
N PRO A 229 -19.89 1.52 -12.48
CA PRO A 229 -19.96 2.59 -13.47
C PRO A 229 -18.93 2.49 -14.58
N ARG A 230 -17.77 1.86 -14.34
CA ARG A 230 -16.74 1.63 -15.35
C ARG A 230 -17.07 0.48 -16.31
N GLY A 231 -18.03 -0.39 -15.96
CA GLY A 231 -18.50 -1.53 -16.76
C GLY A 231 -17.56 -2.74 -16.80
N ARG A 232 -16.41 -2.71 -16.12
CA ARG A 232 -15.44 -3.81 -16.03
C ARG A 232 -14.97 -4.04 -14.58
N PRO A 233 -14.53 -5.26 -14.21
CA PRO A 233 -13.84 -5.46 -12.94
C PRO A 233 -12.51 -4.69 -12.90
N GLY A 234 -12.06 -4.31 -11.73
CA GLY A 234 -10.71 -3.79 -11.55
C GLY A 234 -9.68 -4.91 -11.60
N SER A 235 -8.46 -4.56 -12.00
CA SER A 235 -7.29 -5.44 -12.07
C SER A 235 -6.30 -5.12 -10.95
N TYR A 236 -5.30 -5.99 -10.74
CA TYR A 236 -4.21 -5.68 -9.81
C TYR A 236 -3.36 -4.50 -10.31
N GLU A 237 -3.24 -4.29 -11.63
CA GLU A 237 -2.53 -3.13 -12.19
C GLU A 237 -3.24 -1.81 -11.90
N ASP A 238 -4.59 -1.79 -11.88
CA ASP A 238 -5.32 -0.58 -11.52
C ASP A 238 -4.97 -0.14 -10.08
N VAL A 239 -4.79 -1.11 -9.18
CA VAL A 239 -4.37 -0.86 -7.80
C VAL A 239 -2.87 -0.53 -7.72
N ALA A 240 -2.04 -1.25 -8.50
CA ALA A 240 -0.61 -0.99 -8.56
C ALA A 240 -0.29 0.43 -9.04
N ASP A 241 -1.06 0.98 -9.98
CA ASP A 241 -0.88 2.36 -10.45
C ASP A 241 -1.07 3.38 -9.33
N ALA A 242 -2.05 3.19 -8.44
CA ALA A 242 -2.23 4.05 -7.27
C ALA A 242 -1.08 3.91 -6.26
N VAL A 243 -0.59 2.68 -6.04
CA VAL A 243 0.59 2.45 -5.20
C VAL A 243 1.82 3.13 -5.79
N ARG A 244 2.09 2.94 -7.09
CA ARG A 244 3.20 3.53 -7.83
C ARG A 244 3.17 5.05 -7.77
N PHE A 245 1.98 5.65 -7.87
CA PHE A 245 1.79 7.09 -7.70
C PHE A 245 2.26 7.56 -6.32
N PHE A 246 1.86 6.89 -5.23
CA PHE A 246 2.23 7.30 -3.89
C PHE A 246 3.70 7.02 -3.51
N VAL A 247 4.31 5.99 -4.08
CA VAL A 247 5.71 5.68 -3.75
C VAL A 247 6.73 6.47 -4.57
N ALA A 248 6.32 7.22 -5.59
CA ALA A 248 7.20 8.07 -6.35
C ALA A 248 7.86 9.16 -5.48
N ALA A 249 9.15 9.41 -5.68
CA ALA A 249 9.91 10.33 -4.83
C ALA A 249 9.42 11.78 -4.93
N GLU A 250 9.00 12.20 -6.11
CA GLU A 250 8.49 13.55 -6.39
C GLU A 250 7.09 13.82 -5.82
N ARG A 251 6.43 12.84 -5.22
CA ARG A 251 5.13 12.98 -4.55
C ARG A 251 5.30 13.27 -3.05
N ASP A 252 6.28 14.08 -2.69
CA ASP A 252 6.66 14.37 -1.30
C ASP A 252 5.67 15.30 -0.57
N PHE A 253 4.82 16.01 -1.31
CA PHE A 253 3.81 16.91 -0.74
C PHE A 253 2.44 16.24 -0.57
N ILE A 254 2.30 14.96 -0.92
CA ILE A 254 1.06 14.19 -0.80
C ILE A 254 1.21 13.20 0.34
N THR A 255 0.61 13.53 1.50
CA THR A 255 0.59 12.67 2.68
C THR A 255 -0.78 12.74 3.37
N GLY A 256 -1.20 11.67 4.02
CA GLY A 256 -2.54 11.53 4.64
C GLY A 256 -3.67 11.34 3.62
N ALA A 257 -3.35 11.18 2.34
CA ALA A 257 -4.35 11.02 1.29
C ALA A 257 -4.89 9.59 1.21
N VAL A 258 -6.14 9.47 0.73
CA VAL A 258 -6.78 8.20 0.41
C VAL A 258 -7.16 8.25 -1.07
N ILE A 259 -6.69 7.27 -1.85
CA ILE A 259 -7.12 7.08 -3.23
C ILE A 259 -7.98 5.82 -3.32
N GLU A 260 -9.20 5.98 -3.82
CA GLU A 260 -10.10 4.87 -4.05
C GLU A 260 -9.99 4.36 -5.48
N VAL A 261 -9.75 3.05 -5.61
CA VAL A 261 -9.64 2.35 -6.90
C VAL A 261 -10.87 1.47 -7.06
N GLY A 262 -12.01 2.09 -7.35
CA GLY A 262 -13.32 1.45 -7.30
C GLY A 262 -14.15 1.49 -8.58
N GLY A 263 -13.60 2.01 -9.69
CA GLY A 263 -14.35 2.09 -10.95
C GLY A 263 -15.62 2.94 -10.89
N GLY A 264 -15.67 3.93 -9.96
CA GLY A 264 -16.81 4.82 -9.78
C GLY A 264 -17.91 4.29 -8.84
N LEU A 265 -17.73 3.15 -8.20
CA LEU A 265 -18.73 2.55 -7.30
C LEU A 265 -19.21 3.47 -6.17
N GLN A 266 -18.40 4.45 -5.76
CA GLN A 266 -18.78 5.39 -4.71
C GLN A 266 -19.70 6.50 -5.19
N THR A 267 -19.60 6.85 -6.46
CA THR A 267 -20.38 7.93 -7.09
C THR A 267 -21.70 7.42 -7.64
N ALA A 268 -21.91 6.09 -7.70
CA ALA A 268 -23.17 5.52 -8.04
C ALA A 268 -24.18 5.78 -6.90
N ALA A 269 -25.15 6.64 -7.13
CA ALA A 269 -26.31 6.73 -6.26
C ALA A 269 -27.06 5.39 -6.29
N GLU A 270 -27.41 4.85 -5.12
CA GLU A 270 -28.34 3.73 -5.00
C GLU A 270 -29.74 4.17 -5.33
#